data_33d4175c7144849ce310218babf0ac67
#
_entry.id   33d4175c7144849ce310218babf0ac67
#
_cell.length_a   1.000
_cell.length_b   1.000
_cell.length_c   1.000
_cell.angle_alpha   90.00
_cell.angle_beta   90.00
_cell.angle_gamma   90.00
#
_symmetry.space_group_name_H-M   'P 1'
#
loop_
_entity.id
_entity.type
_entity.pdbx_description
1 polymer ?
#
loop_
_entity_poly.entity_id
_entity_poly.type
_entity_poly.pdbx_seq_one_letter_code
_entity_poly.pdbx_strand_id
1 'polypeptide(L)'
;LPNDEKVLENLKCRITGFVRAYGGHTGFLPAFGFYVIDDISLSASQMYDRAILAQETVKGNYAVRCAYYSSDMKTRLENNHVLLAEVQAGLERDEFIYYLQPKCNLNTGKIVGLESLVRWKHPEKGIVAPGYFIPVMESNGLITELDMKVWEQVCQTLQDWIKSGHKVIPISVNVSSV
;
A
#
# COMPACT_ATOMS: atom_id res chain seq x y z
N LEU A 1 13.19 -2.00 30.00
CA LEU A 1 11.93 -2.06 30.76
C LEU A 1 11.58 -3.53 30.96
N PRO A 2 11.10 -3.94 32.16
CA PRO A 2 10.66 -5.31 32.36
C PRO A 2 9.53 -5.63 31.37
N ASN A 3 9.52 -6.89 30.89
CA ASN A 3 8.52 -7.42 29.98
C ASN A 3 7.20 -7.63 30.74
N ASP A 4 6.64 -6.55 31.27
CA ASP A 4 5.37 -6.53 32.01
C ASP A 4 4.31 -5.92 31.09
N GLU A 5 3.34 -6.71 30.69
CA GLU A 5 2.25 -6.32 29.83
C GLU A 5 1.52 -5.06 30.33
N LYS A 6 1.40 -4.90 31.66
CA LYS A 6 0.81 -3.70 32.28
C LYS A 6 1.67 -2.44 32.08
N VAL A 7 2.99 -2.57 32.06
CA VAL A 7 3.90 -1.44 31.81
C VAL A 7 3.78 -0.99 30.36
N LEU A 8 3.70 -1.93 29.41
CA LEU A 8 3.52 -1.66 27.99
C LEU A 8 2.16 -1.00 27.70
N GLU A 9 1.09 -1.51 28.30
CA GLU A 9 -0.26 -0.93 28.19
C GLU A 9 -0.32 0.50 28.76
N ASN A 10 0.28 0.73 29.92
CA ASN A 10 0.36 2.06 30.55
C ASN A 10 1.15 3.04 29.65
N LEU A 11 2.25 2.57 29.05
CA LEU A 11 3.04 3.39 28.13
C LEU A 11 2.25 3.76 26.87
N LYS A 12 1.51 2.80 26.28
CA LYS A 12 0.60 3.05 25.15
C LYS A 12 -0.45 4.09 25.51
N CYS A 13 -1.12 3.95 26.66
CA CYS A 13 -2.12 4.91 27.13
C CYS A 13 -1.55 6.31 27.27
N ARG A 14 -0.37 6.47 27.86
CA ARG A 14 0.31 7.77 28.03
C ARG A 14 0.68 8.39 26.69
N ILE A 15 1.22 7.62 25.76
CA ILE A 15 1.56 8.07 24.40
C ILE A 15 0.31 8.50 23.65
N THR A 16 -0.76 7.70 23.68
CA THR A 16 -2.03 8.02 23.04
C THR A 16 -2.65 9.30 23.64
N GLY A 17 -2.57 9.47 24.96
CA GLY A 17 -3.00 10.69 25.65
C GLY A 17 -2.19 11.91 25.22
N PHE A 18 -0.87 11.78 25.12
CA PHE A 18 0.01 12.85 24.64
C PHE A 18 -0.32 13.25 23.19
N VAL A 19 -0.47 12.28 22.30
CA VAL A 19 -0.81 12.53 20.89
C VAL A 19 -2.18 13.22 20.76
N ARG A 20 -3.20 12.83 21.57
CA ARG A 20 -4.49 13.50 21.58
C ARG A 20 -4.41 14.95 22.10
N ALA A 21 -3.60 15.19 23.14
CA ALA A 21 -3.49 16.52 23.73
C ALA A 21 -2.72 17.51 22.82
N TYR A 22 -1.73 17.07 22.08
CA TYR A 22 -0.80 17.96 21.37
C TYR A 22 -0.82 17.78 19.84
N GLY A 23 -1.21 16.64 19.32
CA GLY A 23 -1.17 16.34 17.87
C GLY A 23 -2.23 17.07 17.04
N GLY A 24 -3.35 17.46 17.64
CA GLY A 24 -4.46 18.08 16.92
C GLY A 24 -4.26 19.55 16.56
N HIS A 25 -3.37 20.26 17.26
CA HIS A 25 -3.17 21.70 17.09
C HIS A 25 -1.93 22.08 16.26
N THR A 26 -0.99 21.16 16.05
CA THR A 26 0.31 21.46 15.43
C THR A 26 0.55 20.75 14.10
N GLY A 27 -0.36 19.88 13.65
CA GLY A 27 -0.12 19.00 12.50
C GLY A 27 1.01 17.98 12.74
N PHE A 28 1.58 17.94 13.96
CA PHE A 28 2.66 17.04 14.33
C PHE A 28 2.09 15.64 14.66
N LEU A 29 2.53 14.64 13.92
CA LEU A 29 2.07 13.26 14.02
C LEU A 29 3.23 12.34 14.38
N PRO A 30 3.58 12.19 15.70
CA PRO A 30 4.68 11.33 16.10
C PRO A 30 4.35 9.85 15.86
N ALA A 31 5.35 9.10 15.37
CA ALA A 31 5.35 7.64 15.28
C ALA A 31 6.31 7.07 16.33
N PHE A 32 5.93 5.97 16.94
CA PHE A 32 6.68 5.33 18.02
C PHE A 32 7.00 3.88 17.67
N GLY A 33 8.28 3.55 17.70
CA GLY A 33 8.76 2.17 17.60
C GLY A 33 9.24 1.66 18.95
N PHE A 34 8.94 0.42 19.26
CA PHE A 34 9.32 -0.25 20.50
C PHE A 34 10.09 -1.53 20.20
N TYR A 35 11.20 -1.70 20.86
CA TYR A 35 11.87 -2.99 20.99
C TYR A 35 11.77 -3.47 22.43
N VAL A 36 11.15 -4.63 22.64
CA VAL A 36 11.15 -5.31 23.92
C VAL A 36 12.47 -6.07 24.02
N ILE A 37 13.30 -5.72 25.01
CA ILE A 37 14.62 -6.32 25.16
C ILE A 37 14.46 -7.78 25.61
N ASP A 38 14.57 -8.68 24.65
CA ASP A 38 14.53 -10.13 24.80
C ASP A 38 15.92 -10.76 24.70
N ASP A 39 16.89 -10.03 24.15
CA ASP A 39 18.28 -10.44 24.01
C ASP A 39 19.20 -9.36 24.56
N ILE A 40 19.77 -9.62 25.74
CA ILE A 40 20.70 -8.73 26.44
C ILE A 40 22.13 -8.76 25.88
N SER A 41 22.43 -9.67 24.95
CA SER A 41 23.73 -9.73 24.26
C SER A 41 23.88 -8.64 23.20
N LEU A 42 22.77 -8.01 22.79
CA LEU A 42 22.76 -6.94 21.81
C LEU A 42 23.33 -5.65 22.38
N SER A 43 24.08 -4.94 21.54
CA SER A 43 24.52 -3.59 21.87
C SER A 43 23.33 -2.61 21.89
N ALA A 44 23.48 -1.51 22.62
CA ALA A 44 22.46 -0.45 22.64
C ALA A 44 22.12 0.09 21.25
N SER A 45 23.10 0.17 20.35
CA SER A 45 22.88 0.56 18.93
C SER A 45 21.96 -0.43 18.22
N GLN A 46 22.21 -1.72 18.36
CA GLN A 46 21.36 -2.75 17.73
C GLN A 46 19.93 -2.74 18.29
N MET A 47 19.77 -2.50 19.58
CA MET A 47 18.44 -2.35 20.21
C MET A 47 17.72 -1.11 19.68
N TYR A 48 18.44 0.00 19.53
CA TYR A 48 17.91 1.23 18.96
C TYR A 48 17.49 1.03 17.50
N ASP A 49 18.32 0.40 16.66
CA ASP A 49 18.02 0.11 15.26
C ASP A 49 16.74 -0.71 15.11
N ARG A 50 16.51 -1.70 15.99
CA ARG A 50 15.27 -2.47 16.02
C ARG A 50 14.05 -1.61 16.34
N ALA A 51 14.16 -0.68 17.30
CA ALA A 51 13.07 0.25 17.60
C ALA A 51 12.79 1.22 16.46
N ILE A 52 13.83 1.70 15.75
CA ILE A 52 13.66 2.52 14.54
C ILE A 52 12.99 1.75 13.41
N LEU A 53 13.37 0.50 13.17
CA LEU A 53 12.69 -0.35 12.18
C LEU A 53 11.19 -0.47 12.46
N ALA A 54 10.81 -0.66 13.72
CA ALA A 54 9.40 -0.68 14.12
C ALA A 54 8.73 0.68 13.88
N GLN A 55 9.39 1.79 14.20
CA GLN A 55 8.86 3.14 13.97
C GLN A 55 8.59 3.41 12.49
N GLU A 56 9.50 3.02 11.59
CA GLU A 56 9.36 3.25 10.15
C GLU A 56 8.11 2.56 9.58
N THR A 57 7.65 1.43 10.16
CA THR A 57 6.43 0.74 9.70
C THR A 57 5.14 1.52 9.95
N VAL A 58 5.16 2.48 10.87
CA VAL A 58 3.98 3.29 11.25
C VAL A 58 4.16 4.79 10.97
N LYS A 59 5.29 5.18 10.43
CA LYS A 59 5.56 6.55 10.03
C LYS A 59 4.61 6.98 8.91
N GLY A 60 3.95 8.13 9.07
CA GLY A 60 2.93 8.60 8.12
C GLY A 60 1.56 7.94 8.26
N ASN A 61 1.40 6.91 9.09
CA ASN A 61 0.12 6.28 9.32
C ASN A 61 -0.70 7.08 10.36
N TYR A 62 -1.87 7.58 9.96
CA TYR A 62 -2.75 8.37 10.83
C TYR A 62 -3.52 7.53 11.84
N ALA A 63 -3.76 6.26 11.56
CA ALA A 63 -4.56 5.36 12.39
C ALA A 63 -3.70 4.59 13.42
N VAL A 64 -2.52 4.09 13.00
CA VAL A 64 -1.62 3.31 13.85
C VAL A 64 -0.31 4.06 14.02
N ARG A 65 0.02 4.42 15.25
CA ARG A 65 1.19 5.25 15.57
C ARG A 65 2.26 4.56 16.39
N CYS A 66 1.98 3.34 16.82
CA CYS A 66 2.89 2.56 17.65
C CYS A 66 3.11 1.19 17.00
N ALA A 67 4.35 0.77 16.88
CA ALA A 67 4.71 -0.57 16.45
C ALA A 67 5.75 -1.19 17.39
N TYR A 68 5.66 -2.49 17.56
CA TYR A 68 6.67 -3.29 18.25
C TYR A 68 7.52 -4.00 17.21
N TYR A 69 8.83 -4.01 17.46
CA TYR A 69 9.74 -4.75 16.59
C TYR A 69 9.36 -6.23 16.55
N SER A 70 9.36 -6.79 15.38
CA SER A 70 9.35 -8.23 15.12
C SER A 70 10.47 -8.58 14.14
N SER A 71 11.00 -9.79 14.24
CA SER A 71 12.17 -10.22 13.46
C SER A 71 11.95 -10.22 11.94
N ASP A 72 10.69 -10.30 11.50
CA ASP A 72 10.30 -10.25 10.10
C ASP A 72 10.28 -8.83 9.50
N MET A 73 10.30 -7.79 10.34
CA MET A 73 10.21 -6.39 9.87
C MET A 73 11.37 -6.00 8.95
N LYS A 74 12.58 -6.45 9.28
CA LYS A 74 13.74 -6.18 8.42
C LYS A 74 13.56 -6.79 7.03
N THR A 75 13.19 -8.06 6.97
CA THR A 75 12.93 -8.77 5.72
C THR A 75 11.80 -8.12 4.92
N ARG A 76 10.73 -7.68 5.61
CA ARG A 76 9.62 -6.96 4.97
C ARG A 76 10.06 -5.64 4.34
N LEU A 77 10.90 -4.86 5.03
CA LEU A 77 11.43 -3.62 4.48
C LEU A 77 12.33 -3.87 3.27
N GLU A 78 13.22 -4.85 3.35
CA GLU A 78 14.08 -5.25 2.24
C GLU A 78 13.23 -5.70 1.03
N ASN A 79 12.22 -6.54 1.25
CA ASN A 79 11.29 -6.98 0.20
C ASN A 79 10.51 -5.81 -0.42
N ASN A 80 10.05 -4.85 0.41
CA ASN A 80 9.36 -3.67 -0.09
C ASN A 80 10.27 -2.79 -0.97
N HIS A 81 11.55 -2.63 -0.62
CA HIS A 81 12.51 -1.89 -1.45
C HIS A 81 12.74 -2.58 -2.80
N VAL A 82 12.90 -3.91 -2.79
CA VAL A 82 13.02 -4.70 -4.03
C VAL A 82 11.76 -4.56 -4.88
N LEU A 83 10.59 -4.73 -4.26
CA LEU A 83 9.31 -4.60 -4.95
C LEU A 83 9.10 -3.19 -5.51
N LEU A 84 9.51 -2.14 -4.79
CA LEU A 84 9.43 -0.77 -5.28
C LEU A 84 10.25 -0.58 -6.55
N ALA A 85 11.47 -1.09 -6.59
CA ALA A 85 12.31 -1.01 -7.78
C ALA A 85 11.73 -1.82 -8.95
N GLU A 86 11.18 -3.03 -8.68
CA GLU A 86 10.48 -3.84 -9.69
C GLU A 86 9.27 -3.10 -10.28
N VAL A 87 8.47 -2.46 -9.43
CA VAL A 87 7.27 -1.70 -9.82
C VAL A 87 7.63 -0.50 -10.68
N GLN A 88 8.66 0.29 -10.29
CA GLN A 88 9.14 1.42 -11.07
C GLN A 88 9.58 0.99 -12.48
N ALA A 89 10.39 -0.06 -12.54
CA ALA A 89 10.81 -0.62 -13.83
C ALA A 89 9.64 -1.18 -14.64
N GLY A 90 8.62 -1.75 -13.97
CA GLY A 90 7.39 -2.24 -14.61
C GLY A 90 6.54 -1.12 -15.19
N LEU A 91 6.48 0.05 -14.53
CA LEU A 91 5.83 1.25 -15.07
C LEU A 91 6.55 1.74 -16.34
N GLU A 92 7.87 1.83 -16.30
CA GLU A 92 8.68 2.26 -17.47
C GLU A 92 8.54 1.31 -18.67
N ARG A 93 8.34 0.01 -18.43
CA ARG A 93 8.24 -1.02 -19.46
C ARG A 93 6.81 -1.36 -19.89
N ASP A 94 5.81 -0.58 -19.44
CA ASP A 94 4.39 -0.79 -19.71
C ASP A 94 3.89 -2.22 -19.37
N GLU A 95 4.39 -2.78 -18.28
CA GLU A 95 4.02 -4.11 -17.80
C GLU A 95 2.64 -4.14 -17.11
N PHE A 96 2.08 -2.96 -16.79
CA PHE A 96 0.76 -2.86 -16.19
C PHE A 96 -0.32 -2.83 -17.25
N ILE A 97 -1.20 -3.82 -17.19
CA ILE A 97 -2.34 -4.02 -18.07
C ILE A 97 -3.63 -4.00 -17.24
N TYR A 98 -4.77 -4.01 -17.87
CA TYR A 98 -6.03 -4.20 -17.17
C TYR A 98 -6.86 -5.33 -17.76
N TYR A 99 -7.69 -5.95 -16.93
CA TYR A 99 -8.70 -6.90 -17.31
C TYR A 99 -10.07 -6.23 -17.18
N LEU A 100 -11.01 -6.64 -18.01
CA LEU A 100 -12.39 -6.14 -17.96
C LEU A 100 -13.29 -7.17 -17.30
N GLN A 101 -13.89 -6.79 -16.17
CA GLN A 101 -14.89 -7.60 -15.49
C GLN A 101 -16.30 -7.11 -15.86
N PRO A 102 -17.18 -7.98 -16.43
CA PRO A 102 -18.52 -7.57 -16.81
C PRO A 102 -19.39 -7.32 -15.58
N LYS A 103 -20.16 -6.23 -15.62
CA LYS A 103 -21.24 -5.90 -14.67
C LYS A 103 -22.58 -6.24 -15.32
N CYS A 104 -23.31 -7.17 -14.73
CA CYS A 104 -24.57 -7.65 -15.24
C CYS A 104 -25.77 -7.11 -14.45
N ASN A 105 -26.84 -6.77 -15.16
CA ASN A 105 -28.12 -6.48 -14.52
C ASN A 105 -28.74 -7.79 -14.02
N LEU A 106 -29.02 -7.89 -12.73
CA LEU A 106 -29.49 -9.12 -12.09
C LEU A 106 -30.86 -9.56 -12.59
N ASN A 107 -31.73 -8.63 -13.03
CA ASN A 107 -33.07 -8.95 -13.49
C ASN A 107 -33.09 -9.47 -14.96
N THR A 108 -32.15 -8.98 -15.78
CA THR A 108 -32.17 -9.26 -17.22
C THR A 108 -31.01 -10.15 -17.68
N GLY A 109 -30.00 -10.37 -16.84
CA GLY A 109 -28.75 -11.06 -17.19
C GLY A 109 -27.87 -10.33 -18.20
N LYS A 110 -28.27 -9.15 -18.67
CA LYS A 110 -27.51 -8.40 -19.68
C LYS A 110 -26.33 -7.64 -19.08
N ILE A 111 -25.23 -7.56 -19.81
CA ILE A 111 -24.08 -6.75 -19.46
C ILE A 111 -24.48 -5.26 -19.63
N VAL A 112 -24.30 -4.50 -18.55
CA VAL A 112 -24.65 -3.06 -18.48
C VAL A 112 -23.41 -2.18 -18.31
N GLY A 113 -22.27 -2.74 -18.01
CA GLY A 113 -21.00 -2.05 -17.83
C GLY A 113 -19.85 -3.04 -17.66
N LEU A 114 -18.66 -2.49 -17.61
CA LEU A 114 -17.42 -3.21 -17.37
C LEU A 114 -16.66 -2.51 -16.24
N GLU A 115 -15.80 -3.25 -15.53
CA GLU A 115 -14.86 -2.68 -14.56
C GLU A 115 -13.45 -3.03 -14.99
N SER A 116 -12.59 -2.01 -15.06
CA SER A 116 -11.17 -2.22 -15.33
C SER A 116 -10.46 -2.61 -14.03
N LEU A 117 -9.82 -3.75 -14.06
CA LEU A 117 -9.08 -4.30 -12.93
C LEU A 117 -7.61 -4.45 -13.33
N VAL A 118 -6.75 -3.61 -12.79
CA VAL A 118 -5.32 -3.63 -13.09
C VAL A 118 -4.69 -4.99 -12.76
N ARG A 119 -3.73 -5.38 -13.59
CA ARG A 119 -2.88 -6.56 -13.42
C ARG A 119 -1.45 -6.18 -13.81
N TRP A 120 -0.50 -6.71 -13.12
CA TRP A 120 0.90 -6.57 -13.50
C TRP A 120 1.36 -7.82 -14.27
N LYS A 121 1.68 -7.64 -15.54
CA LYS A 121 2.25 -8.68 -16.39
C LYS A 121 3.77 -8.74 -16.16
N HIS A 122 4.15 -9.30 -15.02
CA HIS A 122 5.55 -9.39 -14.61
C HIS A 122 6.30 -10.41 -15.49
N PRO A 123 7.51 -10.10 -15.99
CA PRO A 123 8.24 -10.98 -16.92
C PRO A 123 8.54 -12.36 -16.35
N GLU A 124 8.82 -12.46 -15.06
CA GLU A 124 9.19 -13.73 -14.41
C GLU A 124 8.03 -14.34 -13.60
N LYS A 125 7.19 -13.50 -12.95
CA LYS A 125 6.13 -13.95 -12.04
C LYS A 125 4.79 -14.17 -12.76
N GLY A 126 4.68 -13.82 -14.06
CA GLY A 126 3.43 -13.87 -14.82
C GLY A 126 2.44 -12.79 -14.39
N ILE A 127 1.16 -13.12 -14.29
CA ILE A 127 0.12 -12.15 -13.90
C ILE A 127 0.07 -12.02 -12.37
N VAL A 128 0.45 -10.84 -11.88
CA VAL A 128 0.47 -10.51 -10.46
C VAL A 128 -0.78 -9.70 -10.10
N ALA A 129 -1.43 -10.08 -9.00
CA ALA A 129 -2.64 -9.43 -8.51
C ALA A 129 -2.36 -8.09 -7.81
N PRO A 130 -3.33 -7.12 -7.84
CA PRO A 130 -3.14 -5.77 -7.30
C PRO A 130 -2.73 -5.72 -5.82
N GLY A 131 -3.26 -6.62 -4.99
CA GLY A 131 -2.93 -6.67 -3.56
C GLY A 131 -1.45 -6.86 -3.24
N TYR A 132 -0.65 -7.30 -4.21
CA TYR A 132 0.78 -7.47 -4.04
C TYR A 132 1.57 -6.17 -4.21
N PHE A 133 1.19 -5.29 -5.14
CA PHE A 133 1.97 -4.12 -5.51
C PHE A 133 1.32 -2.77 -5.16
N ILE A 134 -0.02 -2.69 -5.11
CA ILE A 134 -0.72 -1.43 -4.80
C ILE A 134 -0.26 -0.82 -3.47
N PRO A 135 -0.13 -1.57 -2.34
CA PRO A 135 0.28 -0.96 -1.08
C PRO A 135 1.66 -0.28 -1.13
N VAL A 136 2.60 -0.85 -1.90
CA VAL A 136 3.93 -0.24 -2.10
C VAL A 136 3.82 0.99 -2.99
N MET A 137 2.97 0.98 -4.01
CA MET A 137 2.76 2.15 -4.88
C MET A 137 2.09 3.31 -4.13
N GLU A 138 1.08 3.03 -3.31
CA GLU A 138 0.40 4.04 -2.48
C GLU A 138 1.37 4.68 -1.49
N SER A 139 2.14 3.87 -0.76
CA SER A 139 3.08 4.37 0.25
C SER A 139 4.25 5.19 -0.34
N ASN A 140 4.51 5.07 -1.65
CA ASN A 140 5.58 5.78 -2.35
C ASN A 140 5.09 6.79 -3.40
N GLY A 141 3.78 7.05 -3.47
CA GLY A 141 3.19 8.05 -4.38
C GLY A 141 3.17 7.67 -5.86
N LEU A 142 3.46 6.39 -6.19
CA LEU A 142 3.47 5.90 -7.58
C LEU A 142 2.08 5.51 -8.08
N ILE A 143 1.10 5.43 -7.19
CA ILE A 143 -0.24 4.96 -7.55
C ILE A 143 -0.92 5.88 -8.58
N THR A 144 -0.68 7.19 -8.49
CA THR A 144 -1.23 8.16 -9.45
C THR A 144 -0.72 7.91 -10.87
N GLU A 145 0.55 7.56 -11.03
CA GLU A 145 1.12 7.23 -12.33
C GLU A 145 0.48 5.97 -12.92
N LEU A 146 0.27 4.95 -12.08
CA LEU A 146 -0.44 3.73 -12.48
C LEU A 146 -1.88 4.04 -12.92
N ASP A 147 -2.63 4.84 -12.14
CA ASP A 147 -3.99 5.23 -12.45
C ASP A 147 -4.05 5.92 -13.82
N MET A 148 -3.17 6.88 -14.07
CA MET A 148 -3.10 7.60 -15.35
C MET A 148 -2.84 6.65 -16.53
N LYS A 149 -1.90 5.71 -16.39
CA LYS A 149 -1.62 4.71 -17.43
C LYS A 149 -2.82 3.81 -17.70
N VAL A 150 -3.51 3.34 -16.68
CA VAL A 150 -4.71 2.51 -16.82
C VAL A 150 -5.83 3.30 -17.51
N TRP A 151 -6.05 4.55 -17.12
CA TRP A 151 -7.07 5.40 -17.76
C TRP A 151 -6.78 5.65 -19.24
N GLU A 152 -5.52 5.92 -19.59
CA GLU A 152 -5.10 6.10 -20.97
C GLU A 152 -5.37 4.83 -21.81
N GLN A 153 -5.00 3.65 -21.28
CA GLN A 153 -5.26 2.37 -21.95
C GLN A 153 -6.78 2.12 -22.14
N VAL A 154 -7.60 2.43 -21.13
CA VAL A 154 -9.06 2.29 -21.21
C VAL A 154 -9.65 3.25 -22.24
N CYS A 155 -9.21 4.52 -22.25
CA CYS A 155 -9.64 5.49 -23.25
C CYS A 155 -9.27 5.06 -24.67
N GLN A 156 -8.06 4.54 -24.86
CA GLN A 156 -7.63 4.01 -26.15
C GLN A 156 -8.51 2.85 -26.61
N THR A 157 -8.83 1.92 -25.72
CA THR A 157 -9.72 0.79 -26.02
C THR A 157 -11.12 1.25 -26.42
N LEU A 158 -11.70 2.22 -25.70
CA LEU A 158 -12.99 2.80 -26.05
C LEU A 158 -12.95 3.49 -27.43
N GLN A 159 -11.87 4.22 -27.72
CA GLN A 159 -11.67 4.85 -29.03
C GLN A 159 -11.62 3.81 -30.15
N ASP A 160 -10.90 2.71 -29.93
CA ASP A 160 -10.77 1.66 -30.95
C ASP A 160 -12.10 0.93 -31.18
N TRP A 161 -12.91 0.72 -30.12
CA TRP A 161 -14.26 0.19 -30.29
C TRP A 161 -15.15 1.12 -31.11
N ILE A 162 -15.11 2.43 -30.84
CA ILE A 162 -15.87 3.44 -31.63
C ILE A 162 -15.46 3.41 -33.10
N LYS A 163 -14.14 3.44 -33.36
CA LYS A 163 -13.62 3.43 -34.75
C LYS A 163 -13.99 2.15 -35.51
N SER A 164 -14.05 1.02 -34.81
CA SER A 164 -14.40 -0.29 -35.37
C SER A 164 -15.91 -0.53 -35.47
N GLY A 165 -16.74 0.45 -35.11
CA GLY A 165 -18.21 0.35 -35.15
C GLY A 165 -18.82 -0.58 -34.12
N HIS A 166 -18.07 -0.97 -33.09
CA HIS A 166 -18.58 -1.78 -32.00
C HIS A 166 -19.48 -0.96 -31.06
N LYS A 167 -20.47 -1.63 -30.48
CA LYS A 167 -21.29 -1.02 -29.43
C LYS A 167 -20.44 -0.75 -28.19
N VAL A 168 -20.30 0.50 -27.83
CA VAL A 168 -19.56 0.93 -26.64
C VAL A 168 -20.35 0.59 -25.38
N ILE A 169 -19.68 -0.04 -24.43
CA ILE A 169 -20.18 -0.34 -23.09
C ILE A 169 -19.38 0.51 -22.11
N PRO A 170 -20.00 1.17 -21.11
CA PRO A 170 -19.30 1.97 -20.13
C PRO A 170 -18.26 1.13 -19.36
N ILE A 171 -17.04 1.65 -19.24
CA ILE A 171 -15.99 1.05 -18.44
C ILE A 171 -15.74 1.94 -17.22
N SER A 172 -15.93 1.40 -16.02
CA SER A 172 -15.53 2.09 -14.79
C SER A 172 -14.05 1.82 -14.49
N VAL A 173 -13.36 2.88 -14.09
CA VAL A 173 -11.96 2.86 -13.66
C VAL A 173 -11.89 3.19 -12.18
N ASN A 174 -10.93 2.59 -11.47
CA ASN A 174 -10.65 2.92 -10.09
C ASN A 174 -9.85 4.22 -10.02
N VAL A 175 -10.04 4.96 -8.93
CA VAL A 175 -9.31 6.20 -8.63
C VAL A 175 -8.76 6.05 -7.23
N SER A 176 -7.44 6.12 -7.10
CA SER A 176 -6.79 6.06 -5.80
C SER A 176 -6.94 7.40 -5.07
N SER A 177 -7.27 7.34 -3.79
CA SER A 177 -7.27 8.51 -2.91
C SER A 177 -5.86 8.66 -2.33
N VAL A 178 -5.11 9.65 -2.81
CA VAL A 178 -3.79 10.03 -2.27
C VAL A 178 -3.93 11.27 -1.40
#